data_27d202c1a6721378554486d35793cea0
#
_entry.id   27d202c1a6721378554486d35793cea0
#
_cell.length_a   1.000
_cell.length_b   1.000
_cell.length_c   1.000
_cell.angle_alpha   90.00
_cell.angle_beta   90.00
_cell.angle_gamma   90.00
#
_symmetry.space_group_name_H-M   'P 1'
#
loop_
_entity.id
_entity.type
_entity.pdbx_description
1 polymer ?
#
loop_
_entity_poly.entity_id
_entity_poly.type
_entity_poly.pdbx_seq_one_letter_code
_entity_poly.pdbx_strand_id
1 'polypeptide(L)'
;TMTKVKEIFTQLQSTNSKLEKQKIIKDNADNQQFTDTLVFLLSPYILTGISEKKINKKVPHLAYTDNLDLNRFSWERVKSYLEEHNTGTDKDIAFIQDFIANQPEDMRDFYKGLITKSIKLGCDAKIVNDVIPNLIPTWEIQQAYPLEKYKLKPNEWIALSQKLNGVHGTAMSGKMISRQGLEMNGFAHILDEIDNLGLTDYFIDGELIRNNIDNIDDEENFRRTTSIVNSDSDDKTEIDFIIYEIMPRTEFEKSCPYTYKQRLEKLNEFEKLFKEHNCKYLKVVDRYYQGTDHTQIQKWLNYTESKRLEGCMLNRDTLY
;
A
#
# COMPACT_ATOMS: atom_id res chain seq x y z
N THR A 1 2.26 -30.74 -1.29
CA THR A 1 3.57 -30.31 -1.80
C THR A 1 3.47 -29.00 -2.56
N MET A 2 4.55 -28.24 -2.62
CA MET A 2 4.57 -27.01 -3.42
C MET A 2 4.46 -27.28 -4.92
N THR A 3 4.87 -28.44 -5.38
CA THR A 3 4.60 -28.88 -6.76
C THR A 3 3.10 -28.95 -7.05
N LYS A 4 2.33 -29.50 -6.12
CA LYS A 4 0.84 -29.53 -6.25
C LYS A 4 0.24 -28.15 -6.23
N VAL A 5 0.76 -27.23 -5.39
CA VAL A 5 0.32 -25.83 -5.37
C VAL A 5 0.56 -25.16 -6.72
N LYS A 6 1.72 -25.37 -7.33
CA LYS A 6 2.04 -24.88 -8.66
C LYS A 6 1.05 -25.41 -9.71
N GLU A 7 0.72 -26.68 -9.66
CA GLU A 7 -0.27 -27.28 -10.56
C GLU A 7 -1.63 -26.61 -10.44
N ILE A 8 -2.09 -26.36 -9.21
CA ILE A 8 -3.36 -25.66 -8.95
C ILE A 8 -3.31 -24.23 -9.50
N PHE A 9 -2.21 -23.54 -9.29
CA PHE A 9 -2.00 -22.19 -9.84
C PHE A 9 -2.05 -22.18 -11.36
N THR A 10 -1.43 -23.16 -12.00
CA THR A 10 -1.49 -23.35 -13.45
C THR A 10 -2.94 -23.57 -13.93
N GLN A 11 -3.72 -24.36 -13.22
CA GLN A 11 -5.15 -24.55 -13.53
C GLN A 11 -5.92 -23.24 -13.43
N LEU A 12 -5.68 -22.43 -12.40
CA LEU A 12 -6.30 -21.11 -12.24
C LEU A 12 -5.95 -20.18 -13.40
N GLN A 13 -4.71 -20.24 -13.89
CA GLN A 13 -4.25 -19.41 -15.00
C GLN A 13 -4.79 -19.89 -16.35
N SER A 14 -5.23 -21.14 -16.46
CA SER A 14 -5.70 -21.74 -17.70
C SER A 14 -7.12 -21.35 -18.11
N THR A 15 -7.85 -20.65 -17.26
CA THR A 15 -9.23 -20.22 -17.52
C THR A 15 -9.41 -18.73 -17.22
N ASN A 16 -10.29 -18.07 -17.96
CA ASN A 16 -10.72 -16.69 -17.70
C ASN A 16 -12.07 -16.63 -16.99
N SER A 17 -12.72 -17.78 -16.78
CA SER A 17 -14.03 -17.85 -16.12
C SER A 17 -13.89 -17.71 -14.62
N LYS A 18 -14.55 -16.69 -14.05
CA LYS A 18 -14.62 -16.47 -12.59
C LYS A 18 -15.19 -17.71 -11.89
N LEU A 19 -16.26 -18.30 -12.43
CA LEU A 19 -16.91 -19.49 -11.83
C LEU A 19 -16.01 -20.71 -11.85
N GLU A 20 -15.26 -20.93 -12.93
CA GLU A 20 -14.29 -22.02 -13.01
C GLU A 20 -13.14 -21.82 -12.02
N LYS A 21 -12.62 -20.60 -11.90
CA LYS A 21 -11.59 -20.29 -10.89
C LYS A 21 -12.11 -20.54 -9.49
N GLN A 22 -13.32 -20.12 -9.18
CA GLN A 22 -13.94 -20.35 -7.87
C GLN A 22 -14.13 -21.84 -7.59
N LYS A 23 -14.49 -22.63 -8.59
CA LYS A 23 -14.60 -24.09 -8.45
C LYS A 23 -13.25 -24.73 -8.15
N ILE A 24 -12.19 -24.32 -8.84
CA ILE A 24 -10.83 -24.83 -8.59
C ILE A 24 -10.41 -24.52 -7.16
N ILE A 25 -10.66 -23.30 -6.68
CA ILE A 25 -10.34 -22.89 -5.31
C ILE A 25 -11.13 -23.72 -4.31
N LYS A 26 -12.42 -23.90 -4.53
CA LYS A 26 -13.30 -24.69 -3.66
C LYS A 26 -12.85 -26.15 -3.57
N ASP A 27 -12.53 -26.75 -4.71
CA ASP A 27 -12.11 -28.16 -4.78
C ASP A 27 -10.76 -28.41 -4.07
N ASN A 28 -9.96 -27.36 -3.85
CA ASN A 28 -8.66 -27.43 -3.19
C ASN A 28 -8.64 -26.69 -1.83
N ALA A 29 -9.80 -26.30 -1.30
CA ALA A 29 -9.89 -25.55 -0.05
C ALA A 29 -9.38 -26.29 1.18
N ASP A 30 -9.36 -27.61 1.15
CA ASP A 30 -8.81 -28.47 2.20
C ASP A 30 -7.28 -28.66 2.12
N ASN A 31 -6.66 -28.20 1.03
CA ASN A 31 -5.21 -28.22 0.90
C ASN A 31 -4.62 -26.98 1.61
N GLN A 32 -4.15 -27.20 2.85
CA GLN A 32 -3.62 -26.11 3.69
C GLN A 32 -2.44 -25.38 3.02
N GLN A 33 -1.56 -26.09 2.36
CA GLN A 33 -0.41 -25.49 1.69
C GLN A 33 -0.83 -24.60 0.53
N PHE A 34 -1.87 -24.98 -0.19
CA PHE A 34 -2.45 -24.13 -1.24
C PHE A 34 -3.09 -22.88 -0.67
N THR A 35 -3.92 -23.01 0.36
CA THR A 35 -4.58 -21.84 0.98
C THR A 35 -3.58 -20.90 1.63
N ASP A 36 -2.55 -21.42 2.31
CA ASP A 36 -1.47 -20.59 2.87
C ASP A 36 -0.68 -19.85 1.78
N THR A 37 -0.48 -20.49 0.64
CA THR A 37 0.21 -19.85 -0.49
C THR A 37 -0.65 -18.77 -1.16
N LEU A 38 -1.96 -18.97 -1.24
CA LEU A 38 -2.90 -17.92 -1.68
C LEU A 38 -2.83 -16.70 -0.76
N VAL A 39 -2.83 -16.93 0.55
CA VAL A 39 -2.69 -15.85 1.54
C VAL A 39 -1.37 -15.13 1.34
N PHE A 40 -0.27 -15.85 1.19
CA PHE A 40 1.04 -15.24 0.98
C PHE A 40 1.06 -14.37 -0.27
N LEU A 41 0.53 -14.86 -1.38
CA LEU A 41 0.52 -14.12 -2.65
C LEU A 41 -0.43 -12.92 -2.64
N LEU A 42 -1.63 -13.06 -2.08
CA LEU A 42 -2.72 -12.10 -2.24
C LEU A 42 -2.89 -11.15 -1.05
N SER A 43 -2.32 -11.47 0.12
CA SER A 43 -2.44 -10.58 1.28
C SER A 43 -1.66 -9.29 1.06
N PRO A 44 -2.30 -8.12 1.16
CA PRO A 44 -1.61 -6.84 1.04
C PRO A 44 -0.71 -6.53 2.24
N TYR A 45 -0.84 -7.28 3.34
CA TYR A 45 -0.03 -7.11 4.55
C TYR A 45 1.27 -7.89 4.52
N ILE A 46 1.43 -8.86 3.61
CA ILE A 46 2.66 -9.62 3.43
C ILE A 46 3.50 -8.93 2.38
N LEU A 47 4.54 -8.24 2.82
CA LEU A 47 5.47 -7.50 1.98
C LEU A 47 6.85 -8.12 2.12
N THR A 48 7.42 -8.58 1.03
CA THR A 48 8.71 -9.30 1.04
C THR A 48 9.92 -8.38 0.88
N GLY A 49 9.73 -7.19 0.33
CA GLY A 49 10.81 -6.27 0.01
C GLY A 49 11.68 -6.71 -1.18
N ILE A 50 11.33 -7.79 -1.85
CA ILE A 50 12.06 -8.33 -2.99
C ILE A 50 11.24 -8.10 -4.26
N SER A 51 11.64 -7.10 -5.05
CA SER A 51 11.06 -6.82 -6.37
C SER A 51 11.64 -7.76 -7.43
N GLU A 52 11.02 -7.78 -8.61
CA GLU A 52 11.54 -8.52 -9.77
C GLU A 52 12.95 -8.06 -10.16
N LYS A 53 13.23 -6.77 -9.99
CA LYS A 53 14.59 -6.22 -10.20
C LYS A 53 15.58 -6.71 -9.15
N LYS A 54 15.19 -6.66 -7.87
CA LYS A 54 16.05 -7.07 -6.76
C LYS A 54 16.36 -8.56 -6.78
N ILE A 55 15.41 -9.42 -7.13
CA ILE A 55 15.63 -10.87 -7.14
C ILE A 55 16.71 -11.28 -8.15
N ASN A 56 16.92 -10.47 -9.17
CA ASN A 56 17.94 -10.69 -10.20
C ASN A 56 19.20 -9.84 -10.00
N LYS A 57 19.25 -9.04 -8.93
CA LYS A 57 20.40 -8.18 -8.65
C LYS A 57 21.64 -9.01 -8.36
N LYS A 58 22.77 -8.65 -8.97
CA LYS A 58 24.05 -9.25 -8.65
C LYS A 58 24.53 -8.71 -7.29
N VAL A 59 24.62 -9.58 -6.31
CA VAL A 59 25.04 -9.23 -4.94
C VAL A 59 26.27 -10.01 -4.56
N PRO A 60 27.11 -9.50 -3.62
CA PRO A 60 28.23 -10.25 -3.09
C PRO A 60 27.77 -11.56 -2.47
N HIS A 61 28.52 -12.64 -2.68
CA HIS A 61 28.26 -13.89 -1.96
C HIS A 61 28.53 -13.67 -0.48
N LEU A 62 27.47 -13.70 0.33
CA LEU A 62 27.58 -13.60 1.77
C LEU A 62 27.64 -15.01 2.34
N ALA A 63 28.73 -15.33 3.03
CA ALA A 63 28.82 -16.56 3.79
C ALA A 63 27.75 -16.51 4.90
N TYR A 64 26.77 -17.41 4.83
CA TYR A 64 25.80 -17.58 5.93
C TYR A 64 26.54 -18.20 7.11
N THR A 65 26.50 -17.51 8.24
CA THR A 65 27.10 -18.04 9.49
C THR A 65 26.28 -19.18 10.08
N ASP A 66 25.08 -19.41 9.55
CA ASP A 66 24.13 -20.41 10.02
C ASP A 66 24.17 -21.66 9.15
N ASN A 67 25.35 -22.27 9.05
CA ASN A 67 25.58 -23.48 8.27
C ASN A 67 24.86 -24.72 8.80
N LEU A 68 24.19 -24.63 9.96
CA LEU A 68 23.51 -25.74 10.62
C LEU A 68 22.00 -25.77 10.42
N ASP A 69 21.41 -24.77 9.74
CA ASP A 69 19.99 -24.77 9.41
C ASP A 69 19.73 -25.70 8.22
N LEU A 70 19.41 -26.95 8.52
CA LEU A 70 19.08 -27.96 7.49
C LEU A 70 17.82 -27.61 6.70
N ASN A 71 17.00 -26.65 7.18
CA ASN A 71 15.76 -26.25 6.55
C ASN A 71 15.88 -24.95 5.72
N ARG A 72 17.10 -24.39 5.58
CA ARG A 72 17.30 -23.11 4.89
C ARG A 72 16.81 -23.09 3.42
N PHE A 73 16.68 -24.25 2.80
CA PHE A 73 16.17 -24.40 1.44
C PHE A 73 14.68 -24.77 1.37
N SER A 74 13.98 -24.78 2.50
CA SER A 74 12.55 -25.01 2.52
C SER A 74 11.77 -23.71 2.29
N TRP A 75 10.59 -23.84 1.69
CA TRP A 75 9.68 -22.70 1.52
C TRP A 75 9.24 -22.12 2.87
N GLU A 76 8.99 -22.96 3.84
CA GLU A 76 8.62 -22.51 5.20
C GLU A 76 9.71 -21.63 5.83
N ARG A 77 10.97 -21.98 5.62
CA ARG A 77 12.10 -21.18 6.11
C ARG A 77 12.16 -19.81 5.42
N VAL A 78 11.90 -19.78 4.10
CA VAL A 78 11.85 -18.52 3.34
C VAL A 78 10.75 -17.62 3.87
N LYS A 79 9.55 -18.15 4.08
CA LYS A 79 8.43 -17.36 4.66
C LYS A 79 8.80 -16.78 6.02
N SER A 80 9.34 -17.60 6.92
CA SER A 80 9.78 -17.14 8.24
C SER A 80 10.86 -16.08 8.17
N TYR A 81 11.84 -16.26 7.28
CA TYR A 81 12.90 -15.29 7.07
C TYR A 81 12.34 -13.94 6.61
N LEU A 82 11.43 -13.94 5.63
CA LEU A 82 10.86 -12.72 5.05
C LEU A 82 9.90 -11.99 6.01
N GLU A 83 9.34 -12.66 7.00
CA GLU A 83 8.56 -11.99 8.04
C GLU A 83 9.42 -11.01 8.85
N GLU A 84 10.68 -11.37 9.12
CA GLU A 84 11.60 -10.58 9.92
C GLU A 84 12.58 -9.75 9.08
N HIS A 85 12.80 -10.11 7.82
CA HIS A 85 13.79 -9.52 6.92
C HIS A 85 13.13 -9.15 5.59
N ASN A 86 12.34 -8.10 5.58
CA ASN A 86 11.51 -7.71 4.43
C ASN A 86 11.89 -6.36 3.82
N THR A 87 13.10 -5.89 4.03
CA THR A 87 13.59 -4.62 3.48
C THR A 87 14.41 -4.77 2.20
N GLY A 88 14.65 -5.99 1.76
CA GLY A 88 15.36 -6.27 0.51
C GLY A 88 16.81 -5.80 0.50
N THR A 89 17.53 -6.03 1.62
CA THR A 89 18.97 -5.79 1.71
C THR A 89 19.74 -6.79 0.83
N ASP A 90 21.00 -6.51 0.54
CA ASP A 90 21.84 -7.44 -0.23
C ASP A 90 21.94 -8.82 0.43
N LYS A 91 21.94 -8.87 1.77
CA LYS A 91 21.90 -10.13 2.52
C LYS A 91 20.60 -10.89 2.27
N ASP A 92 19.47 -10.20 2.27
CA ASP A 92 18.15 -10.80 2.00
C ASP A 92 18.09 -11.33 0.58
N ILE A 93 18.57 -10.55 -0.39
CA ILE A 93 18.63 -10.95 -1.80
C ILE A 93 19.50 -12.19 -1.97
N ALA A 94 20.68 -12.23 -1.35
CA ALA A 94 21.59 -13.37 -1.41
C ALA A 94 20.95 -14.63 -0.82
N PHE A 95 20.24 -14.52 0.30
CA PHE A 95 19.50 -15.63 0.92
C PHE A 95 18.44 -16.18 -0.04
N ILE A 96 17.64 -15.31 -0.65
CA ILE A 96 16.60 -15.71 -1.61
C ILE A 96 17.19 -16.33 -2.87
N GLN A 97 18.24 -15.77 -3.41
CA GLN A 97 18.90 -16.33 -4.61
C GLN A 97 19.48 -17.72 -4.34
N ASP A 98 20.05 -17.93 -3.15
CA ASP A 98 20.57 -19.22 -2.75
C ASP A 98 19.44 -20.27 -2.60
N PHE A 99 18.32 -19.88 -1.99
CA PHE A 99 17.14 -20.73 -1.93
C PHE A 99 16.67 -21.16 -3.31
N ILE A 100 16.53 -20.22 -4.25
CA ILE A 100 16.04 -20.49 -5.60
C ILE A 100 17.02 -21.38 -6.38
N ALA A 101 18.32 -21.14 -6.27
CA ALA A 101 19.34 -21.93 -6.92
C ALA A 101 19.35 -23.40 -6.49
N ASN A 102 18.88 -23.69 -5.28
CA ASN A 102 18.78 -25.03 -4.71
C ASN A 102 17.43 -25.71 -4.94
N GLN A 103 16.51 -25.06 -5.67
CA GLN A 103 15.24 -25.67 -6.04
C GLN A 103 15.34 -26.39 -7.39
N PRO A 104 14.47 -27.40 -7.63
CA PRO A 104 14.34 -27.99 -8.96
C PRO A 104 14.11 -26.92 -10.03
N GLU A 105 14.69 -27.08 -11.20
CA GLU A 105 14.64 -26.08 -12.25
C GLU A 105 13.20 -25.68 -12.63
N ASP A 106 12.29 -26.64 -12.68
CA ASP A 106 10.88 -26.44 -13.00
C ASP A 106 10.10 -25.68 -11.92
N MET A 107 10.66 -25.51 -10.71
CA MET A 107 10.03 -24.78 -9.59
C MET A 107 10.62 -23.38 -9.39
N ARG A 108 11.74 -23.04 -10.01
CA ARG A 108 12.45 -21.79 -9.72
C ARG A 108 11.64 -20.54 -10.08
N ASP A 109 11.03 -20.51 -11.26
CA ASP A 109 10.22 -19.37 -11.68
C ASP A 109 8.96 -19.22 -10.82
N PHE A 110 8.37 -20.33 -10.39
CA PHE A 110 7.23 -20.31 -9.48
C PHE A 110 7.60 -19.67 -8.15
N TYR A 111 8.70 -20.06 -7.53
CA TYR A 111 9.17 -19.45 -6.28
C TYR A 111 9.57 -17.99 -6.45
N LYS A 112 10.21 -17.63 -7.56
CA LYS A 112 10.49 -16.22 -7.87
C LYS A 112 9.20 -15.40 -7.92
N GLY A 113 8.18 -15.91 -8.60
CA GLY A 113 6.89 -15.25 -8.70
C GLY A 113 6.16 -15.11 -7.36
N LEU A 114 6.28 -16.09 -6.45
CA LEU A 114 5.73 -15.99 -5.10
C LEU A 114 6.46 -14.92 -4.29
N ILE A 115 7.78 -14.95 -4.27
CA ILE A 115 8.60 -14.05 -3.45
C ILE A 115 8.45 -12.60 -3.90
N THR A 116 8.42 -12.36 -5.20
CA THR A 116 8.18 -11.02 -5.77
C THR A 116 6.71 -10.63 -5.77
N LYS A 117 5.83 -11.56 -5.43
CA LYS A 117 4.35 -11.40 -5.46
C LYS A 117 3.86 -10.96 -6.85
N SER A 118 4.48 -11.44 -7.90
CA SER A 118 4.19 -11.08 -9.28
C SER A 118 3.34 -12.09 -10.04
N ILE A 119 3.02 -13.24 -9.44
CA ILE A 119 2.14 -14.24 -10.08
C ILE A 119 0.74 -13.67 -10.25
N LYS A 120 0.26 -13.70 -11.48
CA LYS A 120 -1.11 -13.26 -11.81
C LYS A 120 -2.00 -14.48 -11.99
N LEU A 121 -2.94 -14.65 -11.06
CA LEU A 121 -3.94 -15.75 -11.12
C LEU A 121 -5.22 -15.34 -11.85
N GLY A 122 -5.39 -14.04 -12.12
CA GLY A 122 -6.64 -13.53 -12.69
C GLY A 122 -7.81 -13.58 -11.70
N CYS A 123 -7.52 -13.71 -10.41
CA CYS A 123 -8.48 -13.60 -9.32
C CYS A 123 -7.86 -12.78 -8.18
N ASP A 124 -8.67 -11.96 -7.54
CA ASP A 124 -8.29 -11.13 -6.42
C ASP A 124 -8.76 -11.74 -5.09
N ALA A 125 -8.47 -11.03 -4.00
CA ALA A 125 -8.88 -11.47 -2.66
C ALA A 125 -10.40 -11.65 -2.55
N LYS A 126 -11.20 -10.81 -3.23
CA LYS A 126 -12.66 -10.89 -3.19
C LYS A 126 -13.16 -12.20 -3.80
N ILE A 127 -12.63 -12.57 -4.96
CA ILE A 127 -13.01 -13.82 -5.65
C ILE A 127 -12.69 -15.02 -4.76
N VAL A 128 -11.52 -15.02 -4.11
CA VAL A 128 -11.13 -16.10 -3.18
C VAL A 128 -12.02 -16.11 -1.94
N ASN A 129 -12.28 -14.95 -1.34
CA ASN A 129 -13.08 -14.84 -0.12
C ASN A 129 -14.56 -15.16 -0.33
N ASP A 130 -15.08 -15.05 -1.55
CA ASP A 130 -16.44 -15.50 -1.91
C ASP A 130 -16.57 -17.02 -1.77
N VAL A 131 -15.48 -17.76 -1.92
CA VAL A 131 -15.44 -19.24 -1.84
C VAL A 131 -14.98 -19.71 -0.46
N ILE A 132 -13.94 -19.10 0.07
CA ILE A 132 -13.38 -19.41 1.39
C ILE A 132 -13.48 -18.11 2.21
N PRO A 133 -14.57 -17.92 2.98
CA PRO A 133 -14.81 -16.65 3.67
C PRO A 133 -13.64 -16.25 4.58
N ASN A 134 -13.25 -15.00 4.50
CA ASN A 134 -12.20 -14.38 5.34
C ASN A 134 -10.81 -15.04 5.22
N LEU A 135 -10.52 -15.76 4.16
CA LEU A 135 -9.20 -16.37 3.98
C LEU A 135 -8.12 -15.31 3.77
N ILE A 136 -8.35 -14.38 2.84
CA ILE A 136 -7.39 -13.33 2.50
C ILE A 136 -7.74 -12.07 3.27
N PRO A 137 -6.82 -11.52 4.10
CA PRO A 137 -7.03 -10.19 4.68
C PRO A 137 -7.19 -9.15 3.59
N THR A 138 -8.15 -8.25 3.76
CA THR A 138 -8.39 -7.17 2.79
C THR A 138 -7.74 -5.88 3.25
N TRP A 139 -7.20 -5.12 2.27
CA TRP A 139 -6.69 -3.78 2.51
C TRP A 139 -7.84 -2.81 2.45
N GLU A 140 -8.31 -2.37 3.62
CA GLU A 140 -9.44 -1.47 3.74
C GLU A 140 -8.96 -0.08 4.17
N ILE A 141 -9.06 0.87 3.26
CA ILE A 141 -8.85 2.29 3.51
C ILE A 141 -10.16 3.03 3.32
N GLN A 142 -10.33 4.15 4.02
CA GLN A 142 -11.50 4.98 3.82
C GLN A 142 -11.54 5.51 2.39
N GLN A 143 -12.72 5.42 1.77
CA GLN A 143 -12.98 5.96 0.45
C GLN A 143 -13.99 7.11 0.53
N ALA A 144 -13.84 8.07 -0.38
CA ALA A 144 -14.78 9.16 -0.52
C ALA A 144 -15.94 8.74 -1.44
N TYR A 145 -17.12 9.24 -1.10
CA TYR A 145 -18.34 9.05 -1.88
C TYR A 145 -18.94 10.42 -2.21
N PRO A 146 -19.71 10.57 -3.30
CA PRO A 146 -20.40 11.82 -3.60
C PRO A 146 -21.32 12.24 -2.44
N LEU A 147 -21.33 13.54 -2.12
CA LEU A 147 -22.12 14.08 -1.00
C LEU A 147 -23.63 13.81 -1.16
N GLU A 148 -24.12 13.73 -2.39
CA GLU A 148 -25.54 13.45 -2.68
C GLU A 148 -26.02 12.10 -2.13
N LYS A 149 -25.11 11.18 -1.88
CA LYS A 149 -25.42 9.86 -1.29
C LYS A 149 -25.60 9.91 0.22
N TYR A 150 -25.29 11.03 0.86
CA TYR A 150 -25.33 11.20 2.31
C TYR A 150 -26.13 12.41 2.69
N LYS A 151 -26.99 12.23 3.71
CA LYS A 151 -27.80 13.31 4.26
C LYS A 151 -27.14 13.79 5.55
N LEU A 152 -26.64 15.02 5.53
CA LEU A 152 -26.11 15.67 6.72
C LEU A 152 -27.28 16.05 7.65
N LYS A 153 -27.09 15.82 8.96
CA LYS A 153 -28.02 16.31 9.98
C LYS A 153 -27.84 17.83 10.13
N PRO A 154 -28.92 18.56 10.49
CA PRO A 154 -28.79 20.00 10.80
C PRO A 154 -27.74 20.21 11.89
N ASN A 155 -26.87 21.21 11.70
CA ASN A 155 -25.78 21.55 12.62
C ASN A 155 -24.80 20.40 12.94
N GLU A 156 -24.73 19.40 12.09
CA GLU A 156 -23.72 18.37 12.22
C GLU A 156 -22.32 18.96 12.01
N TRP A 157 -21.36 18.59 12.87
CA TRP A 157 -19.98 19.02 12.70
C TRP A 157 -19.38 18.40 11.43
N ILE A 158 -18.77 19.23 10.60
CA ILE A 158 -18.08 18.84 9.39
C ILE A 158 -16.70 19.47 9.32
N ALA A 159 -15.82 18.86 8.56
CA ALA A 159 -14.54 19.45 8.16
C ALA A 159 -14.43 19.44 6.63
N LEU A 160 -13.91 20.53 6.09
CA LEU A 160 -13.67 20.70 4.67
C LEU A 160 -12.17 20.82 4.42
N SER A 161 -11.69 20.12 3.42
CA SER A 161 -10.30 20.18 2.97
C SER A 161 -10.25 20.16 1.45
N GLN A 162 -9.09 20.49 0.88
CA GLN A 162 -8.87 20.39 -0.55
C GLN A 162 -9.00 18.93 -1.00
N LYS A 163 -9.73 18.70 -2.08
CA LYS A 163 -9.68 17.42 -2.78
C LYS A 163 -8.42 17.38 -3.63
N LEU A 164 -7.49 16.56 -3.25
CA LEU A 164 -6.19 16.45 -3.91
C LEU A 164 -6.31 15.65 -5.21
N ASN A 165 -5.62 16.11 -6.24
CA ASN A 165 -5.60 15.46 -7.54
C ASN A 165 -4.23 14.82 -7.77
N GLY A 166 -4.08 13.61 -7.33
CA GLY A 166 -2.83 12.86 -7.38
C GLY A 166 -3.04 11.36 -7.40
N VAL A 167 -2.02 10.64 -7.02
CA VAL A 167 -2.07 9.18 -6.89
C VAL A 167 -2.10 8.83 -5.40
N HIS A 168 -3.10 8.06 -4.99
CA HIS A 168 -3.22 7.63 -3.60
C HIS A 168 -2.00 6.80 -3.18
N GLY A 169 -1.46 7.11 -2.02
CA GLY A 169 -0.36 6.38 -1.42
C GLY A 169 -0.51 6.23 0.08
N THR A 170 -0.11 5.08 0.59
CA THR A 170 -0.02 4.82 2.03
C THR A 170 1.41 4.46 2.37
N ALA A 171 2.02 5.20 3.28
CA ALA A 171 3.32 4.85 3.84
C ALA A 171 3.12 4.04 5.13
N MET A 172 3.66 2.84 5.18
CA MET A 172 3.60 1.97 6.33
C MET A 172 4.73 0.95 6.30
N SER A 173 5.34 0.72 7.44
CA SER A 173 6.41 -0.29 7.59
C SER A 173 7.60 -0.08 6.63
N GLY A 174 7.94 1.18 6.34
CA GLY A 174 9.05 1.52 5.44
C GLY A 174 8.75 1.31 3.96
N LYS A 175 7.47 1.26 3.58
CA LYS A 175 7.03 1.02 2.20
C LYS A 175 5.95 2.00 1.79
N MET A 176 5.93 2.33 0.51
CA MET A 176 4.84 3.08 -0.11
C MET A 176 3.90 2.10 -0.81
N ILE A 177 2.62 2.15 -0.49
CA ILE A 177 1.62 1.15 -0.88
C ILE A 177 0.50 1.84 -1.66
N SER A 178 0.10 1.26 -2.78
CA SER A 178 -0.99 1.77 -3.61
C SER A 178 -2.37 1.51 -2.99
N ARG A 179 -3.40 2.11 -3.59
CA ARG A 179 -4.80 1.87 -3.20
C ARG A 179 -5.19 0.39 -3.20
N GLN A 180 -4.59 -0.41 -4.08
CA GLN A 180 -4.83 -1.84 -4.18
C GLN A 180 -4.00 -2.67 -3.19
N GLY A 181 -3.17 -2.04 -2.39
CA GLY A 181 -2.29 -2.73 -1.45
C GLY A 181 -0.97 -3.23 -2.06
N LEU A 182 -0.59 -2.72 -3.23
CA LEU A 182 0.65 -3.09 -3.92
C LEU A 182 1.79 -2.13 -3.58
N GLU A 183 2.99 -2.65 -3.37
CA GLU A 183 4.17 -1.83 -3.12
C GLU A 183 4.53 -1.01 -4.37
N MET A 184 4.81 0.27 -4.15
CA MET A 184 5.29 1.19 -5.18
C MET A 184 6.74 1.59 -4.89
N ASN A 185 7.58 1.59 -5.91
CA ASN A 185 9.01 1.90 -5.81
C ASN A 185 9.31 3.35 -6.20
N GLY A 186 10.47 3.85 -5.75
CA GLY A 186 10.97 5.18 -6.13
C GLY A 186 10.69 6.28 -5.11
N PHE A 187 10.18 5.95 -3.93
CA PHE A 187 9.77 6.90 -2.89
C PHE A 187 10.69 6.91 -1.66
N ALA A 188 11.94 6.49 -1.81
CA ALA A 188 12.92 6.48 -0.71
C ALA A 188 13.05 7.85 -0.05
N HIS A 189 13.00 8.93 -0.80
CA HIS A 189 13.09 10.31 -0.28
C HIS A 189 11.97 10.65 0.71
N ILE A 190 10.77 10.15 0.48
CA ILE A 190 9.61 10.31 1.39
C ILE A 190 9.78 9.40 2.60
N LEU A 191 10.08 8.14 2.36
CA LEU A 191 10.22 7.13 3.42
C LEU A 191 11.37 7.44 4.37
N ASP A 192 12.47 8.02 3.87
CA ASP A 192 13.59 8.46 4.68
C ASP A 192 13.21 9.61 5.62
N GLU A 193 12.42 10.58 5.16
CA GLU A 193 11.91 11.64 6.03
C GLU A 193 11.00 11.08 7.13
N ILE A 194 10.15 10.11 6.80
CA ILE A 194 9.27 9.43 7.77
C ILE A 194 10.11 8.69 8.82
N ASP A 195 11.13 7.96 8.39
CA ASP A 195 12.01 7.20 9.27
C ASP A 195 12.82 8.13 10.19
N ASN A 196 13.33 9.23 9.65
CA ASN A 196 14.07 10.24 10.43
C ASN A 196 13.22 10.87 11.53
N LEU A 197 11.89 10.90 11.37
CA LEU A 197 10.96 11.39 12.38
C LEU A 197 10.52 10.31 13.39
N GLY A 198 10.98 9.07 13.20
CA GLY A 198 10.56 7.93 14.04
C GLY A 198 9.14 7.47 13.78
N LEU A 199 8.60 7.70 12.57
CA LEU A 199 7.21 7.42 12.22
C LEU A 199 7.04 6.17 11.34
N THR A 200 8.05 5.31 11.22
CA THR A 200 7.99 4.10 10.38
C THR A 200 6.86 3.15 10.80
N ASP A 201 6.54 3.08 12.10
CA ASP A 201 5.47 2.23 12.64
C ASP A 201 4.09 2.90 12.59
N TYR A 202 3.95 3.97 11.83
CA TYR A 202 2.68 4.65 11.63
C TYR A 202 2.05 4.25 10.29
N PHE A 203 0.72 4.28 10.27
CA PHE A 203 -0.07 4.31 9.05
C PHE A 203 -0.21 5.77 8.63
N ILE A 204 0.31 6.12 7.46
CA ILE A 204 0.29 7.49 6.93
C ILE A 204 -0.36 7.46 5.55
N ASP A 205 -1.51 8.10 5.43
CA ASP A 205 -2.31 8.07 4.21
C ASP A 205 -2.35 9.45 3.55
N GLY A 206 -2.20 9.47 2.23
CA GLY A 206 -2.14 10.73 1.50
C GLY A 206 -2.14 10.58 -0.01
N GLU A 207 -1.88 11.69 -0.67
CA GLU A 207 -1.73 11.76 -2.12
C GLU A 207 -0.28 12.05 -2.51
N LEU A 208 0.19 11.30 -3.48
CA LEU A 208 1.47 11.54 -4.15
C LEU A 208 1.22 12.52 -5.27
N ILE A 209 1.85 13.67 -5.19
CA ILE A 209 1.65 14.78 -6.13
C ILE A 209 2.99 15.38 -6.52
N ARG A 210 3.21 15.58 -7.81
CA ARG A 210 4.39 16.30 -8.30
C ARG A 210 4.41 17.70 -7.69
N ASN A 211 5.56 18.12 -7.14
CA ASN A 211 5.73 19.50 -6.73
C ASN A 211 5.49 20.41 -7.95
N ASN A 212 4.65 21.42 -7.77
CA ASN A 212 4.26 22.30 -8.89
C ASN A 212 5.08 23.60 -8.86
N ILE A 213 6.41 23.47 -8.90
CA ILE A 213 7.33 24.62 -8.86
C ILE A 213 7.11 25.53 -10.08
N ASP A 214 6.83 24.94 -11.24
CA ASP A 214 6.57 25.65 -12.49
C ASP A 214 5.16 26.21 -12.61
N ASN A 215 4.33 26.01 -11.60
CA ASN A 215 2.98 26.59 -11.48
C ASN A 215 2.09 26.32 -12.70
N ILE A 216 2.13 25.10 -13.20
CA ILE A 216 1.21 24.63 -14.26
C ILE A 216 -0.18 24.36 -13.66
N ASP A 217 -1.21 24.21 -14.51
CA ASP A 217 -2.55 23.93 -14.02
C ASP A 217 -2.65 22.54 -13.35
N ASP A 218 -3.67 22.39 -12.50
CA ASP A 218 -3.84 21.19 -11.66
C ASP A 218 -4.01 19.91 -12.50
N GLU A 219 -4.74 19.99 -13.60
CA GLU A 219 -4.99 18.84 -14.48
C GLU A 219 -3.70 18.38 -15.17
N GLU A 220 -2.90 19.31 -15.68
CA GLU A 220 -1.61 18.99 -16.31
C GLU A 220 -0.62 18.45 -15.25
N ASN A 221 -0.61 19.05 -14.06
CA ASN A 221 0.22 18.54 -12.97
C ASN A 221 -0.17 17.12 -12.57
N PHE A 222 -1.47 16.80 -12.59
CA PHE A 222 -1.95 15.43 -12.36
C PHE A 222 -1.44 14.45 -13.42
N ARG A 223 -1.48 14.81 -14.68
CA ARG A 223 -0.95 13.97 -15.78
C ARG A 223 0.54 13.68 -15.59
N ARG A 224 1.33 14.69 -15.25
CA ARG A 224 2.76 14.56 -14.99
C ARG A 224 3.02 13.71 -13.75
N THR A 225 2.24 13.92 -12.70
CA THR A 225 2.29 13.10 -11.48
C THR A 225 2.09 11.62 -11.81
N THR A 226 1.02 11.29 -12.54
CA THR A 226 0.71 9.91 -12.92
C THR A 226 1.82 9.30 -13.76
N SER A 227 2.38 10.05 -14.70
CA SER A 227 3.49 9.59 -15.52
C SER A 227 4.74 9.24 -14.70
N ILE A 228 5.10 10.09 -13.73
CA ILE A 228 6.24 9.87 -12.86
C ILE A 228 6.01 8.68 -11.93
N VAL A 229 4.85 8.63 -11.26
CA VAL A 229 4.52 7.59 -10.30
C VAL A 229 4.49 6.21 -10.95
N ASN A 230 3.96 6.10 -12.16
CA ASN A 230 3.86 4.85 -12.91
C ASN A 230 5.11 4.50 -13.71
N SER A 231 6.13 5.33 -13.70
CA SER A 231 7.39 5.04 -14.40
C SER A 231 8.20 3.97 -13.67
N ASP A 232 9.12 3.34 -14.39
CA ASP A 232 10.06 2.37 -13.83
C ASP A 232 11.28 3.03 -13.15
N SER A 233 11.31 4.36 -13.08
CA SER A 233 12.41 5.10 -12.44
C SER A 233 12.46 4.85 -10.94
N ASP A 234 13.65 4.65 -10.41
CA ASP A 234 13.90 4.60 -8.97
C ASP A 234 14.03 5.99 -8.34
N ASP A 235 14.06 7.05 -9.16
CA ASP A 235 14.13 8.44 -8.73
C ASP A 235 12.81 9.15 -9.06
N LYS A 236 12.01 9.36 -8.02
CA LYS A 236 10.73 10.09 -8.09
C LYS A 236 10.74 11.29 -7.14
N THR A 237 11.88 11.94 -6.99
CA THR A 237 12.08 13.07 -6.06
C THR A 237 11.29 14.32 -6.43
N GLU A 238 10.69 14.38 -7.60
CA GLU A 238 9.71 15.43 -7.94
C GLU A 238 8.37 15.25 -7.23
N ILE A 239 8.12 14.09 -6.61
CA ILE A 239 6.85 13.75 -5.96
C ILE A 239 6.92 14.08 -4.47
N ASP A 240 5.96 14.88 -4.02
CA ASP A 240 5.70 15.15 -2.61
C ASP A 240 4.59 14.22 -2.09
N PHE A 241 4.57 14.02 -0.78
CA PHE A 241 3.52 13.27 -0.10
C PHE A 241 2.65 14.24 0.71
N ILE A 242 1.40 14.43 0.26
CA ILE A 242 0.43 15.32 0.89
C ILE A 242 -0.48 14.48 1.77
N ILE A 243 -0.31 14.58 3.07
CA ILE A 243 -0.87 13.68 4.08
C ILE A 243 -2.22 14.22 4.55
N TYR A 244 -3.22 13.34 4.67
CA TYR A 244 -4.53 13.68 5.24
C TYR A 244 -4.96 12.74 6.38
N GLU A 245 -4.26 11.66 6.63
CA GLU A 245 -4.51 10.79 7.78
C GLU A 245 -3.20 10.22 8.31
N ILE A 246 -3.06 10.17 9.62
CA ILE A 246 -1.89 9.59 10.28
C ILE A 246 -2.30 9.00 11.64
N MET A 247 -1.93 7.75 11.87
CA MET A 247 -2.19 7.06 13.13
C MET A 247 -1.15 5.96 13.34
N PRO A 248 -0.94 5.52 14.59
CA PRO A 248 -0.12 4.33 14.82
C PRO A 248 -0.63 3.13 14.01
N ARG A 249 0.26 2.34 13.47
CA ARG A 249 -0.08 1.16 12.66
C ARG A 249 -1.04 0.21 13.38
N THR A 250 -0.86 0.02 14.68
CA THR A 250 -1.72 -0.83 15.50
C THR A 250 -3.17 -0.36 15.53
N GLU A 251 -3.41 0.96 15.50
CA GLU A 251 -4.76 1.52 15.45
C GLU A 251 -5.41 1.28 14.08
N PHE A 252 -4.65 1.36 13.01
CA PHE A 252 -5.13 1.04 11.67
C PHE A 252 -5.49 -0.45 11.53
N GLU A 253 -4.64 -1.34 12.01
CA GLU A 253 -4.82 -2.80 11.88
C GLU A 253 -5.93 -3.36 12.76
N LYS A 254 -6.16 -2.75 13.91
CA LYS A 254 -7.17 -3.20 14.87
C LYS A 254 -8.41 -2.33 14.85
N SER A 255 -8.33 -1.18 15.48
CA SER A 255 -9.40 -0.18 15.57
C SER A 255 -8.82 1.11 16.11
N CYS A 256 -9.02 2.21 15.39
CA CYS A 256 -8.66 3.53 15.87
C CYS A 256 -9.74 4.04 16.83
N PRO A 257 -9.41 4.36 18.09
CA PRO A 257 -10.41 4.81 19.06
C PRO A 257 -10.84 6.27 18.89
N TYR A 258 -10.19 6.99 17.97
CA TYR A 258 -10.38 8.43 17.81
C TYR A 258 -11.30 8.76 16.66
N THR A 259 -12.20 9.75 16.87
CA THR A 259 -13.03 10.31 15.81
C THR A 259 -12.21 11.18 14.87
N TYR A 260 -12.79 11.51 13.71
CA TYR A 260 -12.10 12.36 12.72
C TYR A 260 -11.66 13.71 13.32
N LYS A 261 -12.50 14.36 14.12
CA LYS A 261 -12.15 15.62 14.79
C LYS A 261 -10.91 15.49 15.66
N GLN A 262 -10.82 14.41 16.43
CA GLN A 262 -9.65 14.12 17.26
C GLN A 262 -8.40 13.81 16.42
N ARG A 263 -8.57 13.05 15.33
CA ARG A 263 -7.47 12.76 14.41
C ARG A 263 -6.98 14.02 13.69
N LEU A 264 -7.88 14.94 13.38
CA LEU A 264 -7.53 16.21 12.74
C LEU A 264 -6.67 17.10 13.67
N GLU A 265 -6.96 17.11 14.95
CA GLU A 265 -6.13 17.80 15.96
C GLU A 265 -4.71 17.21 16.00
N LYS A 266 -4.61 15.89 15.97
CA LYS A 266 -3.31 15.17 15.90
C LYS A 266 -2.59 15.47 14.60
N LEU A 267 -3.29 15.51 13.48
CA LEU A 267 -2.71 15.86 12.18
C LEU A 267 -2.07 17.26 12.20
N ASN A 268 -2.71 18.22 12.86
CA ASN A 268 -2.15 19.56 13.05
C ASN A 268 -0.83 19.53 13.83
N GLU A 269 -0.70 18.67 14.83
CA GLU A 269 0.53 18.49 15.58
C GLU A 269 1.64 17.88 14.72
N PHE A 270 1.29 16.90 13.88
CA PHE A 270 2.25 16.34 12.93
C PHE A 270 2.71 17.37 11.88
N GLU A 271 1.82 18.24 11.42
CA GLU A 271 2.22 19.31 10.51
C GLU A 271 3.26 20.23 11.14
N LYS A 272 3.11 20.57 12.43
CA LYS A 272 4.12 21.33 13.17
C LYS A 272 5.45 20.59 13.23
N LEU A 273 5.41 19.29 13.50
CA LEU A 273 6.58 18.43 13.54
C LEU A 273 7.33 18.45 12.19
N PHE A 274 6.61 18.33 11.09
CA PHE A 274 7.20 18.35 9.74
C PHE A 274 7.87 19.70 9.46
N LYS A 275 7.27 20.80 9.87
CA LYS A 275 7.83 22.15 9.71
C LYS A 275 9.06 22.37 10.58
N GLU A 276 9.03 21.92 11.84
CA GLU A 276 10.14 22.03 12.76
C GLU A 276 11.38 21.26 12.28
N HIS A 277 11.18 20.13 11.60
CA HIS A 277 12.28 19.33 11.06
C HIS A 277 12.60 19.66 9.60
N ASN A 278 12.04 20.75 9.07
CA ASN A 278 12.28 21.21 7.70
C ASN A 278 12.06 20.10 6.65
N CYS A 279 11.01 19.29 6.81
CA CYS A 279 10.68 18.25 5.87
C CYS A 279 10.40 18.85 4.48
N LYS A 280 11.07 18.32 3.48
CA LYS A 280 10.95 18.78 2.11
C LYS A 280 9.76 18.15 1.37
N TYR A 281 9.50 16.89 1.65
CA TYR A 281 8.56 16.06 0.89
C TYR A 281 7.28 15.73 1.63
N LEU A 282 7.25 15.87 2.96
CA LEU A 282 6.08 15.63 3.78
C LEU A 282 5.32 16.94 3.99
N LYS A 283 4.06 16.95 3.56
CA LYS A 283 3.15 18.09 3.70
C LYS A 283 1.80 17.58 4.18
N VAL A 284 0.99 18.48 4.73
CA VAL A 284 -0.37 18.17 5.17
C VAL A 284 -1.35 18.88 4.25
N VAL A 285 -2.44 18.22 3.90
CA VAL A 285 -3.51 18.75 3.06
C VAL A 285 -4.04 20.08 3.60
N ASP A 286 -4.36 21.02 2.71
CA ASP A 286 -4.99 22.29 3.09
C ASP A 286 -6.38 22.03 3.68
N ARG A 287 -6.58 22.50 4.93
CA ARG A 287 -7.84 22.41 5.66
C ARG A 287 -8.54 23.76 5.58
N TYR A 288 -9.75 23.77 5.06
CA TYR A 288 -10.47 24.99 4.75
C TYR A 288 -11.38 25.43 5.87
N TYR A 289 -12.06 24.49 6.50
CA TYR A 289 -13.08 24.79 7.52
C TYR A 289 -13.33 23.57 8.40
N GLN A 290 -13.68 23.83 9.65
CA GLN A 290 -14.28 22.85 10.55
C GLN A 290 -15.32 23.55 11.42
N GLY A 291 -16.48 22.92 11.61
CA GLY A 291 -17.57 23.45 12.41
C GLY A 291 -18.94 22.98 11.96
N THR A 292 -19.96 23.73 12.34
CA THR A 292 -21.37 23.36 12.14
C THR A 292 -22.10 24.22 11.10
N ASP A 293 -21.42 25.20 10.50
CA ASP A 293 -21.98 26.06 9.48
C ASP A 293 -21.88 25.43 8.10
N HIS A 294 -22.96 24.81 7.62
CA HIS A 294 -23.00 24.10 6.36
C HIS A 294 -22.99 25.04 5.12
N THR A 295 -23.19 26.35 5.31
CA THR A 295 -23.04 27.32 4.20
C THR A 295 -21.59 27.41 3.72
N GLN A 296 -20.65 26.98 4.54
CA GLN A 296 -19.24 26.92 4.18
C GLN A 296 -18.96 25.93 3.05
N ILE A 297 -19.80 24.91 2.84
CA ILE A 297 -19.62 23.94 1.75
C ILE A 297 -19.62 24.67 0.39
N GLN A 298 -20.65 25.48 0.14
CA GLN A 298 -20.74 26.20 -1.13
C GLN A 298 -19.64 27.24 -1.27
N LYS A 299 -19.28 27.91 -0.19
CA LYS A 299 -18.20 28.90 -0.17
C LYS A 299 -16.87 28.28 -0.66
N TRP A 300 -16.51 27.12 -0.10
CA TRP A 300 -15.25 26.47 -0.44
C TRP A 300 -15.27 25.75 -1.78
N LEU A 301 -16.43 25.25 -2.22
CA LEU A 301 -16.60 24.76 -3.59
C LEU A 301 -16.37 25.89 -4.60
N ASN A 302 -16.92 27.08 -4.37
CA ASN A 302 -16.70 28.24 -5.22
C ASN A 302 -15.21 28.65 -5.25
N TYR A 303 -14.55 28.59 -4.07
CA TYR A 303 -13.12 28.86 -3.99
C TYR A 303 -12.30 27.89 -4.84
N THR A 304 -12.54 26.58 -4.70
CA THR A 304 -11.80 25.55 -5.47
C THR A 304 -12.07 25.68 -6.98
N GLU A 305 -13.30 25.97 -7.37
CA GLU A 305 -13.65 26.24 -8.77
C GLU A 305 -12.88 27.46 -9.32
N SER A 306 -12.82 28.55 -8.54
CA SER A 306 -12.07 29.75 -8.93
C SER A 306 -10.58 29.50 -9.12
N LYS A 307 -10.02 28.53 -8.42
CA LYS A 307 -8.62 28.11 -8.52
C LYS A 307 -8.39 26.96 -9.49
N ARG A 308 -9.43 26.49 -10.16
CA ARG A 308 -9.41 25.33 -11.07
C ARG A 308 -8.87 24.05 -10.39
N LEU A 309 -9.20 23.88 -9.12
CA LEU A 309 -8.90 22.67 -8.36
C LEU A 309 -10.03 21.65 -8.53
N GLU A 310 -9.78 20.40 -8.16
CA GLU A 310 -10.75 19.32 -8.32
C GLU A 310 -12.00 19.49 -7.46
N GLY A 311 -11.88 20.11 -6.29
CA GLY A 311 -13.00 20.37 -5.38
C GLY A 311 -12.61 20.25 -3.93
N CYS A 312 -13.61 19.93 -3.09
CA CYS A 312 -13.48 19.78 -1.65
C CYS A 312 -13.77 18.35 -1.21
N MET A 313 -13.08 17.95 -0.14
CA MET A 313 -13.43 16.77 0.65
C MET A 313 -14.21 17.22 1.88
N LEU A 314 -15.27 16.49 2.19
CA LEU A 314 -16.04 16.67 3.42
C LEU A 314 -15.86 15.46 4.31
N ASN A 315 -15.47 15.68 5.55
CA ASN A 315 -15.38 14.63 6.55
C ASN A 315 -16.35 14.93 7.69
N ARG A 316 -17.07 13.90 8.11
CA ARG A 316 -17.90 13.90 9.30
C ARG A 316 -17.07 13.47 10.51
N ASP A 317 -17.54 13.75 11.72
CA ASP A 317 -16.86 13.32 12.94
C ASP A 317 -17.15 11.85 13.24
N THR A 318 -16.49 10.98 12.51
CA THR A 318 -16.67 9.52 12.59
C THR A 318 -15.35 8.81 12.88
N LEU A 319 -15.44 7.55 13.29
CA LEU A 319 -14.27 6.67 13.40
C LEU A 319 -13.73 6.32 12.01
N TYR A 320 -12.42 5.99 11.97
CA TYR A 320 -11.79 5.54 10.74
C TYR A 320 -12.30 4.18 10.29
#